data_cd783f1e3ca7934a93c12a566c7b9512
#
_entry.id   cd783f1e3ca7934a93c12a566c7b9512
#
_cell.length_a   1.000
_cell.length_b   1.000
_cell.length_c   1.000
_cell.angle_alpha   90.00
_cell.angle_beta   90.00
_cell.angle_gamma   90.00
#
_symmetry.space_group_name_H-M   'P 1'
#
loop_
_entity.id
_entity.type
_entity.pdbx_description
1 polymer ?
#
loop_
_entity_poly.entity_id
_entity_poly.type
_entity_poly.pdbx_seq_one_letter_code
_entity_poly.pdbx_strand_id
1 'polypeptide(L)'
;MKLHSRFLNQVATQRYVQQGVFVVTALFLTHGGFSVLHAQEASAITVQEKIFGTPDQIFEKAVSLFFDAKPGESAVVFDQLIQVQPECQPGLWQRGLALYYADRFVEGQKQFELHRTVNPNDVENPAWHYLCVARATSPENARQHMLAVGQDLRVPMKQILELYQGDGSEENVLMHAARGDSQQQRNQLCYAHLYLGLYAEVNGNIGKAKGHILQAAETYSMDHYMGRVANVHARVRGWLLPVE
;
A
#
# COMPACT_ATOMS: atom_id res chain seq x y z
N MET A 1 -5.46 -2.55 -20.61
CA MET A 1 -4.48 -1.56 -21.06
C MET A 1 -5.02 -0.13 -21.26
N LYS A 2 -6.26 0.20 -20.86
CA LYS A 2 -6.86 1.55 -21.01
C LYS A 2 -7.23 2.25 -19.69
N LEU A 3 -6.98 1.66 -18.52
CA LEU A 3 -7.28 2.27 -17.21
C LEU A 3 -6.13 3.15 -16.65
N HIS A 4 -4.90 2.98 -17.13
CA HIS A 4 -3.73 3.69 -16.61
C HIS A 4 -3.63 5.17 -17.07
N SER A 5 -4.12 5.49 -18.28
CA SER A 5 -4.01 6.86 -18.82
C SER A 5 -5.00 7.87 -18.21
N ARG A 6 -6.06 7.41 -17.52
CA ARG A 6 -7.03 8.32 -16.89
C ARG A 6 -6.56 8.89 -15.54
N PHE A 7 -5.65 8.21 -14.86
CA PHE A 7 -5.16 8.65 -13.56
C PHE A 7 -4.20 9.84 -13.66
N LEU A 8 -3.33 9.86 -14.66
CA LEU A 8 -2.35 10.94 -14.85
C LEU A 8 -2.96 12.21 -15.44
N ASN A 9 -4.08 12.11 -16.18
CA ASN A 9 -4.77 13.28 -16.73
C ASN A 9 -5.58 14.08 -15.69
N GLN A 10 -5.86 13.54 -14.50
CA GLN A 10 -6.58 14.25 -13.45
C GLN A 10 -5.67 15.15 -12.61
N VAL A 11 -4.35 14.90 -12.61
CA VAL A 11 -3.34 15.68 -11.87
C VAL A 11 -2.75 16.84 -12.69
N ALA A 12 -2.96 16.84 -14.02
CA ALA A 12 -2.27 17.76 -14.96
C ALA A 12 -2.89 19.17 -15.08
N THR A 13 -3.94 19.53 -14.33
CA THR A 13 -4.67 20.81 -14.56
C THR A 13 -4.54 21.82 -13.41
N GLN A 14 -3.35 21.96 -12.83
CA GLN A 14 -3.06 23.18 -12.04
C GLN A 14 -1.58 23.56 -12.14
N ARG A 15 -1.25 24.33 -13.19
CA ARG A 15 0.00 25.05 -13.27
C ARG A 15 -0.09 26.36 -12.49
N TYR A 16 0.79 26.54 -11.51
CA TYR A 16 1.24 27.87 -11.11
C TYR A 16 2.76 27.89 -10.95
N VAL A 17 3.32 28.90 -11.60
CA VAL A 17 4.75 29.26 -11.68
C VAL A 17 5.19 29.93 -10.39
N GLN A 18 6.33 29.53 -9.81
CA GLN A 18 7.26 30.52 -9.21
C GLN A 18 8.69 29.97 -9.13
N GLN A 19 9.59 30.72 -9.75
CA GLN A 19 11.04 30.57 -9.70
C GLN A 19 11.57 31.16 -8.39
N GLY A 20 12.57 30.54 -7.81
CA GLY A 20 13.35 31.11 -6.71
C GLY A 20 14.70 30.40 -6.58
N VAL A 21 15.74 30.98 -7.15
CA VAL A 21 17.14 30.55 -7.03
C VAL A 21 17.70 31.07 -5.72
N PHE A 22 18.28 30.21 -4.88
CA PHE A 22 19.19 30.63 -3.80
C PHE A 22 20.53 29.88 -3.93
N VAL A 23 21.57 30.68 -4.14
CA VAL A 23 22.97 30.28 -4.07
C VAL A 23 23.43 30.47 -2.62
N VAL A 24 24.00 29.45 -1.99
CA VAL A 24 24.72 29.60 -0.73
C VAL A 24 26.16 29.17 -0.92
N THR A 25 27.05 30.10 -0.69
CA THR A 25 28.51 29.97 -0.76
C THR A 25 29.01 29.44 0.58
N ALA A 26 29.79 28.36 0.58
CA ALA A 26 30.43 27.83 1.78
C ALA A 26 31.86 28.35 1.91
N LEU A 27 32.19 28.94 3.05
CA LEU A 27 33.56 29.31 3.47
C LEU A 27 34.24 28.14 4.20
N PHE A 28 35.44 27.79 3.80
CA PHE A 28 36.33 26.87 4.52
C PHE A 28 37.16 27.63 5.57
N LEU A 29 37.26 27.06 6.77
CA LEU A 29 38.32 27.39 7.73
C LEU A 29 38.93 26.10 8.27
N THR A 30 40.22 25.94 8.05
CA THR A 30 41.12 24.88 8.52
C THR A 30 41.58 25.15 9.95
N HIS A 31 41.60 24.13 10.84
CA HIS A 31 42.66 23.99 11.86
C HIS A 31 42.77 22.52 12.30
N GLY A 32 44.01 22.05 12.41
CA GLY A 32 44.35 20.67 12.60
C GLY A 32 44.36 20.18 14.06
N GLY A 33 44.44 18.87 14.20
CA GLY A 33 44.64 18.20 15.48
C GLY A 33 44.54 16.68 15.33
N PHE A 34 45.64 15.97 15.36
CA PHE A 34 45.75 14.51 15.34
C PHE A 34 45.17 13.88 16.61
N SER A 35 44.35 12.87 16.48
CA SER A 35 44.23 11.75 17.42
C SER A 35 43.66 10.53 16.71
N VAL A 36 44.45 9.48 16.69
CA VAL A 36 44.11 8.14 16.18
C VAL A 36 43.24 7.45 17.22
N LEU A 37 42.01 7.15 16.88
CA LEU A 37 41.18 6.18 17.56
C LEU A 37 40.55 5.27 16.51
N HIS A 38 40.84 3.98 16.60
CA HIS A 38 40.23 2.95 15.78
C HIS A 38 38.73 2.91 16.07
N ALA A 39 37.95 3.48 15.19
CA ALA A 39 36.51 3.23 15.10
C ALA A 39 36.32 2.36 13.86
N GLN A 40 35.80 1.18 14.09
CA GLN A 40 35.42 0.21 13.10
C GLN A 40 34.18 0.79 12.42
N GLU A 41 34.37 1.52 11.31
CA GLU A 41 33.30 2.02 10.50
C GLU A 41 32.60 0.85 9.80
N ALA A 42 31.46 0.45 10.37
CA ALA A 42 30.47 -0.31 9.61
C ALA A 42 29.93 0.62 8.53
N SER A 43 30.57 0.60 7.39
CA SER A 43 30.18 1.33 6.18
C SER A 43 28.91 0.69 5.63
N ALA A 44 27.77 1.10 6.16
CA ALA A 44 26.49 0.92 5.47
C ALA A 44 26.37 1.97 4.38
N ILE A 45 27.16 1.85 3.31
CA ILE A 45 26.90 2.59 2.08
C ILE A 45 25.72 1.89 1.41
N THR A 46 24.51 2.29 1.79
CA THR A 46 23.35 2.04 0.96
C THR A 46 23.50 2.95 -0.27
N VAL A 47 24.14 2.44 -1.31
CA VAL A 47 24.09 3.08 -2.64
C VAL A 47 22.63 2.97 -3.08
N GLN A 48 21.89 4.02 -2.82
CA GLN A 48 20.54 4.17 -3.32
C GLN A 48 20.69 4.41 -4.84
N GLU A 49 20.57 3.35 -5.63
CA GLU A 49 20.56 3.48 -7.09
C GLU A 49 19.45 4.45 -7.46
N LYS A 50 19.87 5.63 -7.95
CA LYS A 50 18.93 6.65 -8.44
C LYS A 50 18.32 6.11 -9.73
N ILE A 51 17.05 5.71 -9.66
CA ILE A 51 16.34 5.26 -10.86
C ILE A 51 16.12 6.48 -11.75
N PHE A 52 16.73 6.44 -12.93
CA PHE A 52 16.53 7.42 -13.98
C PHE A 52 15.34 6.97 -14.83
N GLY A 53 14.39 7.87 -15.06
CA GLY A 53 13.22 7.59 -15.90
C GLY A 53 12.19 8.71 -15.80
N THR A 54 11.18 8.63 -16.64
CA THR A 54 9.98 9.48 -16.49
C THR A 54 9.20 9.04 -15.25
N PRO A 55 8.35 9.92 -14.67
CA PRO A 55 7.48 9.55 -13.56
C PRO A 55 6.67 8.27 -13.81
N ASP A 56 6.16 8.07 -15.04
CA ASP A 56 5.43 6.87 -15.43
C ASP A 56 6.30 5.61 -15.36
N GLN A 57 7.54 5.67 -15.84
CA GLN A 57 8.48 4.56 -15.78
C GLN A 57 8.85 4.20 -14.33
N ILE A 58 9.03 5.20 -13.48
CA ILE A 58 9.30 5.00 -12.05
C ILE A 58 8.09 4.34 -11.39
N PHE A 59 6.87 4.83 -11.67
CA PHE A 59 5.63 4.24 -11.17
C PHE A 59 5.47 2.77 -11.60
N GLU A 60 5.63 2.47 -12.89
CA GLU A 60 5.53 1.11 -13.42
C GLU A 60 6.56 0.18 -12.77
N LYS A 61 7.80 0.65 -12.58
CA LYS A 61 8.86 -0.10 -11.88
C LYS A 61 8.47 -0.40 -10.44
N ALA A 62 7.94 0.58 -9.71
CA ALA A 62 7.48 0.38 -8.32
C ALA A 62 6.37 -0.67 -8.25
N VAL A 63 5.36 -0.59 -9.13
CA VAL A 63 4.26 -1.55 -9.21
C VAL A 63 4.77 -2.94 -9.58
N SER A 64 5.70 -3.05 -10.54
CA SER A 64 6.29 -4.35 -10.91
C SER A 64 7.00 -5.00 -9.73
N LEU A 65 7.84 -4.26 -9.01
CA LEU A 65 8.52 -4.76 -7.82
C LEU A 65 7.54 -5.23 -6.73
N PHE A 66 6.44 -4.53 -6.55
CA PHE A 66 5.40 -4.95 -5.62
C PHE A 66 4.80 -6.32 -6.01
N PHE A 67 4.45 -6.50 -7.28
CA PHE A 67 3.91 -7.77 -7.76
C PHE A 67 4.95 -8.88 -7.86
N ASP A 68 6.23 -8.56 -7.88
CA ASP A 68 7.34 -9.51 -7.71
C ASP A 68 7.56 -9.93 -6.24
N ALA A 69 6.67 -9.50 -5.32
CA ALA A 69 6.76 -9.71 -3.88
C ALA A 69 8.03 -9.10 -3.25
N LYS A 70 8.45 -7.94 -3.74
CA LYS A 70 9.56 -7.12 -3.26
C LYS A 70 9.06 -5.77 -2.70
N PRO A 71 8.21 -5.77 -1.65
CA PRO A 71 7.55 -4.56 -1.19
C PRO A 71 8.51 -3.49 -0.68
N GLY A 72 9.64 -3.88 -0.07
CA GLY A 72 10.66 -2.95 0.40
C GLY A 72 11.29 -2.15 -0.76
N GLU A 73 11.69 -2.84 -1.83
CA GLU A 73 12.23 -2.18 -3.04
C GLU A 73 11.15 -1.31 -3.71
N SER A 74 9.92 -1.81 -3.79
CA SER A 74 8.77 -1.06 -4.31
C SER A 74 8.54 0.25 -3.56
N ALA A 75 8.53 0.21 -2.23
CA ALA A 75 8.35 1.40 -1.39
C ALA A 75 9.44 2.46 -1.63
N VAL A 76 10.71 2.03 -1.75
CA VAL A 76 11.84 2.92 -2.07
C VAL A 76 11.65 3.59 -3.44
N VAL A 77 11.19 2.85 -4.46
CA VAL A 77 10.96 3.40 -5.80
C VAL A 77 9.77 4.37 -5.80
N PHE A 78 8.71 4.11 -5.04
CA PHE A 78 7.64 5.09 -4.82
C PHE A 78 8.12 6.34 -4.11
N ASP A 79 9.03 6.23 -3.13
CA ASP A 79 9.64 7.39 -2.46
C ASP A 79 10.45 8.25 -3.44
N GLN A 80 11.16 7.63 -4.40
CA GLN A 80 11.84 8.36 -5.47
C GLN A 80 10.86 9.06 -6.41
N LEU A 81 9.73 8.43 -6.74
CA LEU A 81 8.67 9.06 -7.52
C LEU A 81 8.17 10.35 -6.88
N ILE A 82 7.93 10.34 -5.56
CA ILE A 82 7.48 11.53 -4.82
C ILE A 82 8.56 12.63 -4.83
N GLN A 83 9.85 12.28 -4.85
CA GLN A 83 10.92 13.27 -4.94
C GLN A 83 10.94 14.00 -6.28
N VAL A 84 10.59 13.33 -7.38
CA VAL A 84 10.57 13.92 -8.72
C VAL A 84 9.22 14.53 -9.09
N GLN A 85 8.13 14.05 -8.47
CA GLN A 85 6.76 14.52 -8.72
C GLN A 85 5.93 14.50 -7.42
N PRO A 86 6.14 15.46 -6.49
CA PRO A 86 5.49 15.46 -5.17
C PRO A 86 3.96 15.50 -5.23
N GLU A 87 3.41 16.17 -6.24
CA GLU A 87 1.96 16.34 -6.42
C GLU A 87 1.22 15.02 -6.70
N CYS A 88 1.90 13.96 -7.11
CA CYS A 88 1.28 12.65 -7.34
C CYS A 88 0.99 11.89 -6.02
N GLN A 89 1.65 12.25 -4.92
CA GLN A 89 1.60 11.51 -3.66
C GLN A 89 0.18 11.21 -3.15
N PRO A 90 -0.80 12.14 -3.16
CA PRO A 90 -2.15 11.82 -2.72
C PRO A 90 -2.80 10.68 -3.51
N GLY A 91 -2.45 10.51 -4.78
CA GLY A 91 -2.96 9.46 -5.66
C GLY A 91 -2.31 8.08 -5.47
N LEU A 92 -1.20 7.97 -4.74
CA LEU A 92 -0.37 6.77 -4.68
C LEU A 92 -0.82 5.78 -3.58
N TRP A 93 -2.06 5.25 -3.66
CA TRP A 93 -2.50 4.18 -2.74
C TRP A 93 -1.65 2.91 -2.86
N GLN A 94 -1.08 2.63 -4.03
CA GLN A 94 -0.16 1.51 -4.25
C GLN A 94 1.10 1.63 -3.39
N ARG A 95 1.59 2.86 -3.17
CA ARG A 95 2.66 3.12 -2.20
C ARG A 95 2.24 2.71 -0.79
N GLY A 96 0.99 3.00 -0.41
CA GLY A 96 0.44 2.58 0.88
C GLY A 96 0.49 1.07 1.08
N LEU A 97 0.14 0.30 0.05
CA LEU A 97 0.28 -1.16 0.05
C LEU A 97 1.75 -1.59 0.19
N ALA A 98 2.65 -1.02 -0.62
CA ALA A 98 4.07 -1.34 -0.54
C ALA A 98 4.65 -1.06 0.85
N LEU A 99 4.28 0.06 1.47
CA LEU A 99 4.67 0.43 2.84
C LEU A 99 4.14 -0.58 3.88
N TYR A 100 2.87 -1.02 3.77
CA TYR A 100 2.32 -2.03 4.66
C TYR A 100 3.12 -3.34 4.62
N TYR A 101 3.41 -3.84 3.42
CA TYR A 101 4.18 -5.09 3.26
C TYR A 101 5.69 -4.93 3.50
N ALA A 102 6.20 -3.71 3.56
CA ALA A 102 7.58 -3.37 3.97
C ALA A 102 7.71 -3.10 5.47
N ASP A 103 6.67 -3.36 6.27
CA ASP A 103 6.58 -3.09 7.71
C ASP A 103 6.76 -1.59 8.09
N ARG A 104 6.57 -0.68 7.11
CA ARG A 104 6.59 0.78 7.29
C ARG A 104 5.18 1.30 7.63
N PHE A 105 4.58 0.75 8.68
CA PHE A 105 3.14 0.92 8.98
C PHE A 105 2.74 2.37 9.24
N VAL A 106 3.55 3.13 9.98
CA VAL A 106 3.24 4.55 10.28
C VAL A 106 3.24 5.41 9.01
N GLU A 107 4.11 5.10 8.05
CA GLU A 107 4.13 5.81 6.77
C GLU A 107 2.97 5.36 5.87
N GLY A 108 2.61 4.06 5.91
CA GLY A 108 1.43 3.52 5.23
C GLY A 108 0.14 4.18 5.73
N GLN A 109 -0.01 4.31 7.06
CA GLN A 109 -1.11 5.05 7.67
C GLN A 109 -1.23 6.46 7.09
N LYS A 110 -0.15 7.25 7.13
CA LYS A 110 -0.13 8.62 6.57
C LYS A 110 -0.47 8.67 5.08
N GLN A 111 -0.02 7.67 4.32
CA GLN A 111 -0.33 7.58 2.89
C GLN A 111 -1.84 7.38 2.66
N PHE A 112 -2.53 6.55 3.45
CA PHE A 112 -3.98 6.34 3.32
C PHE A 112 -4.78 7.53 3.86
N GLU A 113 -4.31 8.23 4.90
CA GLU A 113 -4.88 9.51 5.34
C GLU A 113 -4.85 10.55 4.21
N LEU A 114 -3.72 10.64 3.51
CA LEU A 114 -3.55 11.55 2.39
C LEU A 114 -4.39 11.12 1.17
N HIS A 115 -4.43 9.82 0.84
CA HIS A 115 -5.21 9.30 -0.27
C HIS A 115 -6.72 9.56 -0.10
N ARG A 116 -7.24 9.53 1.11
CA ARG A 116 -8.64 9.87 1.41
C ARG A 116 -9.04 11.26 0.89
N THR A 117 -8.11 12.20 0.81
CA THR A 117 -8.40 13.56 0.33
C THR A 117 -8.79 13.60 -1.16
N VAL A 118 -8.34 12.61 -1.94
CA VAL A 118 -8.60 12.51 -3.38
C VAL A 118 -9.52 11.35 -3.75
N ASN A 119 -9.73 10.38 -2.83
CA ASN A 119 -10.64 9.24 -3.03
C ASN A 119 -11.47 8.96 -1.76
N PRO A 120 -12.47 9.82 -1.43
CA PRO A 120 -13.19 9.75 -0.16
C PRO A 120 -14.27 8.65 -0.08
N ASN A 121 -14.61 7.98 -1.19
CA ASN A 121 -15.73 7.03 -1.28
C ASN A 121 -15.29 5.56 -1.41
N ASP A 122 -14.02 5.27 -1.17
CA ASP A 122 -13.43 3.95 -1.33
C ASP A 122 -13.17 3.29 0.03
N VAL A 123 -13.91 2.22 0.34
CA VAL A 123 -13.78 1.45 1.60
C VAL A 123 -12.40 0.79 1.73
N GLU A 124 -11.70 0.53 0.63
CA GLU A 124 -10.34 -0.02 0.71
C GLU A 124 -9.39 0.92 1.44
N ASN A 125 -9.62 2.22 1.33
CA ASN A 125 -8.80 3.22 1.99
C ASN A 125 -8.84 3.14 3.52
N PRO A 126 -9.99 3.23 4.21
CA PRO A 126 -10.07 3.01 5.67
C PRO A 126 -9.67 1.59 6.07
N ALA A 127 -9.89 0.56 5.24
CA ALA A 127 -9.48 -0.79 5.55
C ALA A 127 -7.95 -0.91 5.61
N TRP A 128 -7.22 -0.41 4.63
CA TRP A 128 -5.76 -0.42 4.64
C TRP A 128 -5.16 0.51 5.69
N HIS A 129 -5.80 1.65 5.96
CA HIS A 129 -5.43 2.50 7.09
C HIS A 129 -5.54 1.73 8.42
N TYR A 130 -6.68 1.06 8.65
CA TYR A 130 -6.88 0.20 9.82
C TYR A 130 -5.78 -0.84 9.96
N LEU A 131 -5.44 -1.55 8.87
CA LEU A 131 -4.38 -2.57 8.88
C LEU A 131 -3.02 -1.98 9.28
N CYS A 132 -2.68 -0.81 8.76
CA CYS A 132 -1.45 -0.10 9.13
C CYS A 132 -1.43 0.27 10.62
N VAL A 133 -2.52 0.85 11.14
CA VAL A 133 -2.61 1.23 12.57
C VAL A 133 -2.61 -0.01 13.47
N ALA A 134 -3.34 -1.07 13.09
CA ALA A 134 -3.39 -2.32 13.84
C ALA A 134 -2.01 -2.97 13.99
N ARG A 135 -1.20 -2.95 12.92
CA ARG A 135 0.17 -3.48 12.92
C ARG A 135 1.15 -2.58 13.67
N ALA A 136 0.94 -1.25 13.62
CA ALA A 136 1.78 -0.30 14.35
C ALA A 136 1.48 -0.28 15.86
N THR A 137 0.25 -0.57 16.27
CA THR A 137 -0.22 -0.43 17.65
C THR A 137 -1.09 -1.61 18.09
N SER A 138 -2.41 -1.57 17.82
CA SER A 138 -3.34 -2.69 18.08
C SER A 138 -4.62 -2.56 17.23
N PRO A 139 -5.37 -3.68 17.05
CA PRO A 139 -6.68 -3.65 16.39
C PRO A 139 -7.70 -2.73 17.07
N GLU A 140 -7.68 -2.64 18.41
CA GLU A 140 -8.57 -1.78 19.19
C GLU A 140 -8.29 -0.31 18.87
N ASN A 141 -7.02 0.08 18.87
CA ASN A 141 -6.61 1.44 18.52
C ASN A 141 -6.96 1.75 17.05
N ALA A 142 -6.81 0.79 16.15
CA ALA A 142 -7.16 0.95 14.74
C ALA A 142 -8.66 1.24 14.55
N ARG A 143 -9.56 0.59 15.30
CA ARG A 143 -11.00 0.88 15.27
C ARG A 143 -11.31 2.30 15.72
N GLN A 144 -10.67 2.75 16.80
CA GLN A 144 -10.88 4.11 17.34
C GLN A 144 -10.44 5.22 16.38
N HIS A 145 -9.48 4.92 15.51
CA HIS A 145 -8.89 5.88 14.56
C HIS A 145 -9.28 5.60 13.11
N MET A 146 -10.32 4.81 12.88
CA MET A 146 -10.73 4.44 11.54
C MET A 146 -11.15 5.66 10.71
N LEU A 147 -10.66 5.75 9.48
CA LEU A 147 -10.98 6.86 8.59
C LEU A 147 -12.47 6.83 8.20
N ALA A 148 -13.10 7.99 8.21
CA ALA A 148 -14.43 8.13 7.64
C ALA A 148 -14.40 7.94 6.12
N VAL A 149 -15.41 7.28 5.57
CA VAL A 149 -15.56 7.01 4.14
C VAL A 149 -16.99 7.35 3.71
N GLY A 150 -17.16 7.80 2.46
CA GLY A 150 -18.45 8.00 1.85
C GLY A 150 -19.06 6.69 1.33
N GLN A 151 -19.97 6.80 0.37
CA GLN A 151 -20.71 5.65 -0.13
C GLN A 151 -19.88 4.88 -1.16
N ASP A 152 -19.55 3.62 -0.85
CA ASP A 152 -18.98 2.64 -1.78
C ASP A 152 -20.07 1.64 -2.17
N LEU A 153 -20.42 1.58 -3.45
CA LEU A 153 -21.50 0.71 -3.95
C LEU A 153 -21.02 -0.70 -4.32
N ARG A 154 -19.72 -0.97 -4.25
CA ARG A 154 -19.16 -2.29 -4.55
C ARG A 154 -19.55 -3.29 -3.47
N VAL A 155 -19.96 -4.49 -3.89
CA VAL A 155 -20.22 -5.61 -2.98
C VAL A 155 -18.92 -6.42 -2.82
N PRO A 156 -18.51 -6.81 -1.62
CA PRO A 156 -19.15 -6.66 -0.29
C PRO A 156 -18.53 -5.53 0.56
N MET A 157 -18.11 -4.40 -0.05
CA MET A 157 -17.30 -3.38 0.62
C MET A 157 -17.98 -2.79 1.86
N LYS A 158 -19.30 -2.61 1.86
CA LYS A 158 -20.06 -2.16 3.04
C LYS A 158 -19.87 -3.16 4.21
N GLN A 159 -20.02 -4.45 3.96
CA GLN A 159 -19.90 -5.50 4.99
C GLN A 159 -18.46 -5.64 5.50
N ILE A 160 -17.47 -5.42 4.64
CA ILE A 160 -16.06 -5.33 5.03
C ILE A 160 -15.86 -4.15 5.98
N LEU A 161 -16.40 -2.97 5.65
CA LEU A 161 -16.31 -1.79 6.52
C LEU A 161 -16.92 -2.07 7.90
N GLU A 162 -18.15 -2.62 7.95
CA GLU A 162 -18.85 -2.98 9.19
C GLU A 162 -18.00 -3.96 10.02
N LEU A 163 -17.38 -4.97 9.40
CA LEU A 163 -16.50 -5.92 10.09
C LEU A 163 -15.28 -5.21 10.72
N TYR A 164 -14.62 -4.33 10.00
CA TYR A 164 -13.45 -3.61 10.47
C TYR A 164 -13.79 -2.60 11.58
N GLN A 165 -15.01 -2.07 11.56
CA GLN A 165 -15.57 -1.24 12.65
C GLN A 165 -15.92 -2.03 13.91
N GLY A 166 -16.09 -3.34 13.78
CA GLY A 166 -16.48 -4.24 14.86
C GLY A 166 -17.97 -4.49 14.97
N ASP A 167 -18.76 -3.97 14.04
CA ASP A 167 -20.23 -4.07 14.00
C ASP A 167 -20.72 -5.18 13.03
N GLY A 168 -19.81 -5.79 12.28
CA GLY A 168 -20.09 -6.82 11.28
C GLY A 168 -19.58 -8.20 11.64
N SER A 169 -19.82 -9.17 10.75
CA SER A 169 -19.31 -10.53 10.86
C SER A 169 -18.78 -11.05 9.52
N GLU A 170 -17.86 -12.00 9.61
CA GLU A 170 -17.33 -12.72 8.44
C GLU A 170 -18.44 -13.40 7.64
N GLU A 171 -19.40 -14.03 8.32
CA GLU A 171 -20.54 -14.68 7.68
C GLU A 171 -21.34 -13.68 6.83
N ASN A 172 -21.56 -12.46 7.36
CA ASN A 172 -22.27 -11.42 6.64
C ASN A 172 -21.50 -10.95 5.38
N VAL A 173 -20.18 -10.82 5.47
CA VAL A 173 -19.32 -10.51 4.31
C VAL A 173 -19.44 -11.58 3.24
N LEU A 174 -19.29 -12.84 3.60
CA LEU A 174 -19.34 -13.97 2.64
C LEU A 174 -20.74 -14.15 2.04
N MET A 175 -21.81 -14.02 2.85
CA MET A 175 -23.18 -14.11 2.38
C MET A 175 -23.51 -13.04 1.31
N HIS A 176 -23.01 -11.83 1.48
CA HIS A 176 -23.20 -10.78 0.48
C HIS A 176 -22.32 -10.98 -0.75
N ALA A 177 -21.08 -11.42 -0.57
CA ALA A 177 -20.16 -11.69 -1.67
C ALA A 177 -20.62 -12.87 -2.56
N ALA A 178 -21.43 -13.77 -2.05
CA ALA A 178 -21.96 -14.91 -2.81
C ALA A 178 -23.20 -14.57 -3.68
N ARG A 179 -23.58 -13.29 -3.80
CA ARG A 179 -24.75 -12.86 -4.60
C ARG A 179 -24.35 -12.48 -6.00
N GLY A 180 -25.32 -12.56 -6.93
CA GLY A 180 -25.12 -12.17 -8.32
C GLY A 180 -24.82 -13.37 -9.24
N ASP A 181 -24.42 -13.09 -10.49
CA ASP A 181 -23.97 -14.14 -11.41
C ASP A 181 -22.59 -14.70 -11.05
N SER A 182 -22.16 -15.75 -11.72
CA SER A 182 -20.91 -16.46 -11.41
C SER A 182 -19.65 -15.56 -11.49
N GLN A 183 -19.62 -14.60 -12.43
CA GLN A 183 -18.50 -13.68 -12.57
C GLN A 183 -18.50 -12.63 -11.45
N GLN A 184 -19.67 -12.11 -11.11
CA GLN A 184 -19.84 -11.18 -9.98
C GLN A 184 -19.45 -11.85 -8.67
N GLN A 185 -19.98 -13.06 -8.41
CA GLN A 185 -19.63 -13.85 -7.22
C GLN A 185 -18.12 -14.08 -7.10
N ARG A 186 -17.46 -14.51 -8.20
CA ARG A 186 -16.02 -14.74 -8.20
C ARG A 186 -15.25 -13.48 -7.81
N ASN A 187 -15.58 -12.35 -8.40
CA ASN A 187 -14.94 -11.07 -8.11
C ASN A 187 -15.19 -10.63 -6.66
N GLN A 188 -16.43 -10.70 -6.19
CA GLN A 188 -16.84 -10.32 -4.84
C GLN A 188 -16.20 -11.23 -3.78
N LEU A 189 -16.13 -12.54 -4.02
CA LEU A 189 -15.48 -13.50 -3.13
C LEU A 189 -13.97 -13.32 -3.09
N CYS A 190 -13.33 -12.93 -4.19
CA CYS A 190 -11.91 -12.55 -4.18
C CYS A 190 -11.65 -11.40 -3.20
N TYR A 191 -12.44 -10.31 -3.28
CA TYR A 191 -12.35 -9.19 -2.34
C TYR A 191 -12.68 -9.63 -0.89
N ALA A 192 -13.79 -10.36 -0.71
CA ALA A 192 -14.20 -10.84 0.61
C ALA A 192 -13.08 -11.63 1.30
N HIS A 193 -12.54 -12.62 0.62
CA HIS A 193 -11.50 -13.47 1.17
C HIS A 193 -10.18 -12.72 1.40
N LEU A 194 -9.79 -11.78 0.52
CA LEU A 194 -8.63 -10.93 0.75
C LEU A 194 -8.77 -10.15 2.06
N TYR A 195 -9.87 -9.39 2.22
CA TYR A 195 -10.04 -8.53 3.40
C TYR A 195 -10.32 -9.31 4.68
N LEU A 196 -10.99 -10.47 4.61
CA LEU A 196 -11.15 -11.37 5.75
C LEU A 196 -9.80 -11.96 6.21
N GLY A 197 -8.95 -12.33 5.24
CA GLY A 197 -7.60 -12.81 5.54
C GLY A 197 -6.72 -11.76 6.20
N LEU A 198 -6.70 -10.54 5.66
CA LEU A 198 -5.97 -9.41 6.23
C LEU A 198 -6.47 -9.06 7.65
N TYR A 199 -7.80 -9.03 7.85
CA TYR A 199 -8.41 -8.79 9.15
C TYR A 199 -8.04 -9.88 10.17
N ALA A 200 -8.13 -11.15 9.78
CA ALA A 200 -7.75 -12.27 10.64
C ALA A 200 -6.27 -12.23 11.04
N GLU A 201 -5.38 -11.87 10.11
CA GLU A 201 -3.94 -11.76 10.37
C GLU A 201 -3.62 -10.72 11.46
N VAL A 202 -4.14 -9.49 11.34
CA VAL A 202 -3.86 -8.44 12.32
C VAL A 202 -4.52 -8.67 13.67
N ASN A 203 -5.56 -9.53 13.72
CA ASN A 203 -6.18 -10.01 14.96
C ASN A 203 -5.52 -11.30 15.50
N GLY A 204 -4.37 -11.73 14.97
CA GLY A 204 -3.57 -12.84 15.47
C GLY A 204 -4.04 -14.23 15.04
N ASN A 205 -5.09 -14.35 14.22
CA ASN A 205 -5.61 -15.65 13.76
C ASN A 205 -4.95 -16.06 12.43
N ILE A 206 -3.68 -16.45 12.49
CA ILE A 206 -2.85 -16.75 11.31
C ILE A 206 -3.38 -17.92 10.50
N GLY A 207 -3.93 -18.96 11.16
CA GLY A 207 -4.50 -20.12 10.45
C GLY A 207 -5.70 -19.73 9.58
N LYS A 208 -6.60 -18.91 10.13
CA LYS A 208 -7.75 -18.37 9.41
C LYS A 208 -7.31 -17.40 8.30
N ALA A 209 -6.35 -16.53 8.60
CA ALA A 209 -5.78 -15.62 7.64
C ALA A 209 -5.25 -16.36 6.42
N LYS A 210 -4.40 -17.38 6.62
CA LYS A 210 -3.87 -18.22 5.54
C LYS A 210 -4.99 -18.86 4.72
N GLY A 211 -6.02 -19.44 5.36
CA GLY A 211 -7.16 -20.04 4.67
C GLY A 211 -7.85 -19.06 3.73
N HIS A 212 -8.17 -17.86 4.20
CA HIS A 212 -8.83 -16.85 3.38
C HIS A 212 -7.92 -16.31 2.27
N ILE A 213 -6.68 -16.00 2.56
CA ILE A 213 -5.75 -15.49 1.53
C ILE A 213 -5.55 -16.50 0.40
N LEU A 214 -5.42 -17.78 0.70
CA LEU A 214 -5.32 -18.82 -0.34
C LEU A 214 -6.61 -18.95 -1.15
N GLN A 215 -7.80 -18.79 -0.53
CA GLN A 215 -9.05 -18.72 -1.29
C GLN A 215 -9.05 -17.56 -2.28
N ALA A 216 -8.62 -16.37 -1.86
CA ALA A 216 -8.53 -15.20 -2.74
C ALA A 216 -7.48 -15.36 -3.85
N ALA A 217 -6.31 -15.93 -3.53
CA ALA A 217 -5.19 -16.05 -4.45
C ALA A 217 -5.33 -17.18 -5.48
N GLU A 218 -6.05 -18.25 -5.14
CA GLU A 218 -6.17 -19.47 -5.95
C GLU A 218 -7.61 -19.68 -6.44
N THR A 219 -8.56 -19.98 -5.52
CA THR A 219 -9.93 -20.39 -5.89
C THR A 219 -10.69 -19.25 -6.57
N TYR A 220 -10.60 -18.03 -6.02
CA TYR A 220 -11.26 -16.83 -6.53
C TYR A 220 -10.28 -15.87 -7.20
N SER A 221 -9.15 -16.36 -7.64
CA SER A 221 -8.10 -15.56 -8.28
C SER A 221 -8.65 -14.70 -9.43
N MET A 222 -8.30 -13.41 -9.42
CA MET A 222 -8.71 -12.41 -10.40
C MET A 222 -7.48 -11.61 -10.87
N ASP A 223 -7.48 -11.26 -12.16
CA ASP A 223 -6.39 -10.49 -12.78
C ASP A 223 -6.56 -8.96 -12.64
N HIS A 224 -7.32 -8.49 -11.65
CA HIS A 224 -7.31 -7.09 -11.26
C HIS A 224 -6.30 -6.84 -10.14
N TYR A 225 -6.01 -5.57 -9.86
CA TYR A 225 -4.95 -5.20 -8.92
C TYR A 225 -5.10 -5.91 -7.57
N MET A 226 -6.28 -5.83 -6.93
CA MET A 226 -6.49 -6.40 -5.59
C MET A 226 -6.51 -7.93 -5.59
N GLY A 227 -6.94 -8.58 -6.68
CA GLY A 227 -6.79 -10.03 -6.84
C GLY A 227 -5.31 -10.45 -6.84
N ARG A 228 -4.46 -9.67 -7.51
CA ARG A 228 -3.00 -9.89 -7.50
C ARG A 228 -2.36 -9.58 -6.14
N VAL A 229 -2.93 -8.66 -5.35
CA VAL A 229 -2.47 -8.39 -3.95
C VAL A 229 -2.62 -9.63 -3.07
N ALA A 230 -3.67 -10.44 -3.23
CA ALA A 230 -3.82 -11.70 -2.50
C ALA A 230 -2.64 -12.66 -2.77
N ASN A 231 -2.18 -12.74 -4.02
CA ASN A 231 -1.00 -13.54 -4.39
C ASN A 231 0.29 -12.96 -3.79
N VAL A 232 0.48 -11.63 -3.85
CA VAL A 232 1.63 -10.96 -3.20
C VAL A 232 1.64 -11.27 -1.70
N HIS A 233 0.48 -11.15 -1.03
CA HIS A 233 0.36 -11.45 0.40
C HIS A 233 0.82 -12.88 0.71
N ALA A 234 0.27 -13.86 -0.01
CA ALA A 234 0.59 -15.27 0.19
C ALA A 234 2.09 -15.57 -0.03
N ARG A 235 2.71 -14.95 -1.03
CA ARG A 235 4.16 -15.08 -1.30
C ARG A 235 5.02 -14.41 -0.23
N VAL A 236 4.69 -13.19 0.18
CA VAL A 236 5.43 -12.45 1.23
C VAL A 236 5.37 -13.20 2.57
N ARG A 237 4.25 -13.88 2.86
CA ARG A 237 4.09 -14.70 4.07
C ARG A 237 4.64 -16.13 3.93
N GLY A 238 5.16 -16.50 2.76
CA GLY A 238 5.65 -17.87 2.50
C GLY A 238 4.53 -18.92 2.48
N TRP A 239 3.30 -18.52 2.16
CA TRP A 239 2.15 -19.42 2.04
C TRP A 239 1.96 -19.99 0.64
N LEU A 240 2.52 -19.33 -0.37
CA LEU A 240 2.71 -19.80 -1.73
C LEU A 240 4.20 -19.82 -2.08
N LEU A 241 4.61 -20.84 -2.79
CA LEU A 241 5.98 -20.90 -3.33
C LEU A 241 6.15 -19.86 -4.45
N PRO A 242 7.39 -19.37 -4.68
CA PRO A 242 7.69 -18.58 -5.87
C PRO A 242 7.29 -19.37 -7.11
N VAL A 243 6.69 -18.70 -8.10
CA VAL A 243 6.52 -19.25 -9.43
C VAL A 243 7.89 -19.30 -10.08
N GLU A 244 8.37 -20.51 -10.42
CA GLU A 244 9.63 -20.71 -11.15
C GLU A 244 9.60 -20.09 -12.56
#